data_5a7069e72428bbc59eddde8f68040ee7
#
_entry.id   5a7069e72428bbc59eddde8f68040ee7
#
_cell.length_a   1.000
_cell.length_b   1.000
_cell.length_c   1.000
_cell.angle_alpha   90.00
_cell.angle_beta   90.00
_cell.angle_gamma   90.00
#
_symmetry.space_group_name_H-M   'P 1'
#
loop_
_entity.id
_entity.type
_entity.pdbx_description
1 polymer ?
#
loop_
_entity_poly.entity_id
_entity_poly.type
_entity_poly.pdbx_seq_one_letter_code
_entity_poly.pdbx_strand_id
1 'polypeptide(L)'
;MNKEQLLYEYIIEHSSDITEKWFSLRFELKGEFYSSDQLSAEMKKLLAEQHTLTNKTIASSFLEDQNVFEENVSEWAVTVAKNRVEQDAKIHEVVEAISNSRVTLWDAVIQFSKEQENVVTNEDIHRWNRIVNQAFDKMITDFCKQYQKFMLLRLTSQQELIGELGCPVISIAEEIGILPLIGSIDTRRAHVMLESVPAKCIKQQITSLVIDLSGVPIVDTMVARQLFNLSQTLYLLGVKAVFSGIRPDVAQTSIQLGLDFDDYETYGTLKQALARMGVQCIIEENIQP
;
A
#
# COMPACT_ATOMS: atom_id res chain seq x y z
N MET A 1 -4.46 45.44 20.25
CA MET A 1 -3.76 44.39 19.50
C MET A 1 -4.44 43.05 19.77
N ASN A 2 -4.73 42.26 18.77
CA ASN A 2 -5.43 40.97 18.96
C ASN A 2 -4.47 40.00 19.69
N LYS A 3 -4.88 39.49 20.87
CA LYS A 3 -4.05 38.62 21.71
C LYS A 3 -3.76 37.28 21.01
N GLU A 4 -4.68 36.78 20.21
CA GLU A 4 -4.55 35.58 19.43
C GLU A 4 -3.49 35.74 18.34
N GLN A 5 -3.45 36.92 17.71
CA GLN A 5 -2.40 37.23 16.71
C GLN A 5 -1.01 37.26 17.35
N LEU A 6 -0.90 37.86 18.56
CA LEU A 6 0.39 37.85 19.29
C LEU A 6 0.81 36.45 19.68
N LEU A 7 -0.12 35.61 20.12
CA LEU A 7 0.15 34.22 20.47
C LEU A 7 0.57 33.41 19.21
N TYR A 8 -0.09 33.64 18.08
CA TYR A 8 0.31 33.05 16.80
C TYR A 8 1.77 33.39 16.47
N GLU A 9 2.12 34.68 16.47
CA GLU A 9 3.46 35.16 16.17
C GLU A 9 4.51 34.57 17.14
N TYR A 10 4.18 34.52 18.44
CA TYR A 10 5.02 33.92 19.46
C TYR A 10 5.32 32.44 19.18
N ILE A 11 4.29 31.64 18.87
CA ILE A 11 4.47 30.20 18.56
C ILE A 11 5.34 30.03 17.32
N ILE A 12 5.17 30.86 16.29
CA ILE A 12 5.98 30.80 15.08
C ILE A 12 7.43 31.12 15.39
N GLU A 13 7.69 32.20 16.14
CA GLU A 13 9.03 32.62 16.51
C GLU A 13 9.76 31.56 17.35
N HIS A 14 9.06 30.92 18.30
CA HIS A 14 9.63 29.91 19.19
C HIS A 14 9.46 28.48 18.69
N SER A 15 9.07 28.29 17.43
CA SER A 15 8.80 26.95 16.87
C SER A 15 10.02 26.01 16.92
N SER A 16 11.23 26.54 16.83
CA SER A 16 12.47 25.76 16.97
C SER A 16 12.63 25.21 18.39
N ASP A 17 12.44 26.05 19.40
CA ASP A 17 12.57 25.67 20.82
C ASP A 17 11.49 24.63 21.23
N ILE A 18 10.25 24.83 20.74
CA ILE A 18 9.16 23.91 20.92
C ILE A 18 9.51 22.54 20.28
N THR A 19 10.14 22.55 19.13
CA THR A 19 10.58 21.33 18.43
C THR A 19 11.72 20.62 19.16
N GLU A 20 12.69 21.33 19.69
CA GLU A 20 13.76 20.75 20.52
C GLU A 20 13.20 20.13 21.79
N LYS A 21 12.27 20.81 22.47
CA LYS A 21 11.58 20.27 23.65
C LYS A 21 10.80 19.00 23.30
N TRP A 22 10.08 18.96 22.17
CA TRP A 22 9.39 17.76 21.70
C TRP A 22 10.38 16.60 21.45
N PHE A 23 11.56 16.88 20.85
CA PHE A 23 12.58 15.87 20.68
C PHE A 23 13.09 15.29 22.02
N SER A 24 13.16 16.08 23.09
CA SER A 24 13.56 15.59 24.41
C SER A 24 12.55 14.62 25.01
N LEU A 25 11.25 14.83 24.79
CA LEU A 25 10.16 13.93 25.23
C LEU A 25 10.11 12.61 24.45
N ARG A 26 10.74 12.55 23.30
CA ARG A 26 10.78 11.35 22.45
C ARG A 26 11.37 10.12 23.13
N PHE A 27 12.34 10.30 24.04
CA PHE A 27 12.95 9.20 24.78
C PHE A 27 11.99 8.50 25.75
N GLU A 28 10.86 9.11 26.04
CA GLU A 28 9.79 8.53 26.83
C GLU A 28 8.84 7.66 25.98
N LEU A 29 8.88 7.79 24.65
CA LEU A 29 8.06 7.02 23.71
C LEU A 29 8.57 5.58 23.62
N LYS A 30 7.69 4.62 23.90
CA LYS A 30 7.96 3.18 23.79
C LYS A 30 7.71 2.65 22.37
N GLY A 31 8.33 3.25 21.34
CA GLY A 31 8.10 2.86 19.96
C GLY A 31 9.41 2.71 19.17
N GLU A 32 9.36 1.92 18.09
CA GLU A 32 10.53 1.70 17.23
C GLU A 32 10.85 2.92 16.37
N PHE A 33 9.82 3.63 15.88
CA PHE A 33 9.99 4.71 14.92
C PHE A 33 10.52 6.01 15.54
N TYR A 34 9.95 6.44 16.67
CA TYR A 34 10.29 7.71 17.29
C TYR A 34 11.39 7.61 18.35
N SER A 35 11.55 6.45 19.01
CA SER A 35 12.49 6.25 20.11
C SER A 35 13.86 5.72 19.70
N SER A 36 14.06 5.39 18.42
CA SER A 36 15.33 4.84 17.94
C SER A 36 16.47 5.82 18.10
N ASP A 37 17.49 5.47 18.93
CA ASP A 37 18.74 6.20 19.04
C ASP A 37 19.55 6.22 17.72
N GLN A 38 19.16 5.37 16.77
CA GLN A 38 19.82 5.18 15.48
C GLN A 38 19.15 5.93 14.33
N LEU A 39 18.26 6.91 14.60
CA LEU A 39 17.72 7.74 13.53
C LEU A 39 18.84 8.45 12.78
N SER A 40 18.85 8.28 11.46
CA SER A 40 19.79 8.99 10.59
C SER A 40 19.66 10.50 10.76
N ALA A 41 20.72 11.25 10.45
CA ALA A 41 20.66 12.71 10.49
C ALA A 41 19.57 13.27 9.56
N GLU A 42 19.34 12.61 8.43
CA GLU A 42 18.28 12.96 7.47
C GLU A 42 16.89 12.77 8.06
N MET A 43 16.66 11.65 8.76
CA MET A 43 15.37 11.40 9.42
C MET A 43 15.13 12.39 10.56
N LYS A 44 16.14 12.72 11.36
CA LYS A 44 16.03 13.74 12.41
C LYS A 44 15.64 15.09 11.81
N LYS A 45 16.27 15.49 10.71
CA LYS A 45 15.96 16.73 10.00
C LYS A 45 14.52 16.72 9.49
N LEU A 46 14.08 15.64 8.85
CA LEU A 46 12.71 15.48 8.33
C LEU A 46 11.69 15.58 9.46
N LEU A 47 11.92 14.91 10.60
CA LEU A 47 11.05 14.98 11.77
C LEU A 47 10.97 16.40 12.34
N ALA A 48 12.09 17.11 12.38
CA ALA A 48 12.12 18.51 12.83
C ALA A 48 11.30 19.42 11.90
N GLU A 49 11.49 19.30 10.60
CA GLU A 49 10.72 20.05 9.60
C GLU A 49 9.21 19.78 9.71
N GLN A 50 8.84 18.52 9.88
CA GLN A 50 7.42 18.13 10.05
C GLN A 50 6.84 18.59 11.38
N HIS A 51 7.63 18.61 12.46
CA HIS A 51 7.17 19.14 13.74
C HIS A 51 7.02 20.67 13.70
N THR A 52 7.92 21.37 13.02
CA THR A 52 7.76 22.82 12.74
C THR A 52 6.48 23.09 11.95
N LEU A 53 6.18 22.24 10.95
CA LEU A 53 4.90 22.33 10.22
C LEU A 53 3.70 22.07 11.15
N THR A 54 3.81 21.13 12.10
CA THR A 54 2.78 20.88 13.13
C THR A 54 2.55 22.14 13.98
N ASN A 55 3.61 22.77 14.47
CA ASN A 55 3.52 24.00 15.26
C ASN A 55 2.84 25.13 14.48
N LYS A 56 3.23 25.33 13.21
CA LYS A 56 2.61 26.31 12.32
C LYS A 56 1.13 26.03 12.09
N THR A 57 0.79 24.77 11.86
CA THR A 57 -0.60 24.35 11.65
C THR A 57 -1.46 24.66 12.88
N ILE A 58 -0.99 24.28 14.09
CA ILE A 58 -1.72 24.58 15.32
C ILE A 58 -1.79 26.10 15.59
N ALA A 59 -0.67 26.81 15.38
CA ALA A 59 -0.67 28.26 15.55
C ALA A 59 -1.75 28.95 14.71
N SER A 60 -1.97 28.47 13.47
CA SER A 60 -2.98 29.06 12.58
C SER A 60 -4.42 28.92 13.10
N SER A 61 -4.69 28.05 14.11
CA SER A 61 -6.00 27.96 14.76
C SER A 61 -6.37 29.19 15.58
N PHE A 62 -5.39 30.05 15.89
CA PHE A 62 -5.58 31.33 16.58
C PHE A 62 -5.90 32.49 15.64
N LEU A 63 -5.77 32.31 14.33
CA LEU A 63 -6.10 33.33 13.34
C LEU A 63 -7.62 33.51 13.21
N GLU A 64 -8.05 34.73 12.85
CA GLU A 64 -9.47 35.02 12.62
C GLU A 64 -10.04 34.27 11.43
N ASP A 65 -9.23 34.13 10.37
CA ASP A 65 -9.61 33.34 9.19
C ASP A 65 -9.34 31.84 9.44
N GLN A 66 -10.40 31.15 9.82
CA GLN A 66 -10.34 29.70 10.07
C GLN A 66 -10.08 28.85 8.80
N ASN A 67 -10.27 29.40 7.59
CA ASN A 67 -9.94 28.68 6.36
C ASN A 67 -8.45 28.39 6.29
N VAL A 68 -7.59 29.30 6.77
CA VAL A 68 -6.14 29.10 6.84
C VAL A 68 -5.78 27.88 7.70
N PHE A 69 -6.46 27.70 8.81
CA PHE A 69 -6.27 26.52 9.67
C PHE A 69 -6.72 25.23 8.97
N GLU A 70 -7.90 25.24 8.34
CA GLU A 70 -8.43 24.08 7.62
C GLU A 70 -7.50 23.64 6.46
N GLU A 71 -6.99 24.59 5.68
CA GLU A 71 -6.03 24.32 4.61
C GLU A 71 -4.71 23.76 5.17
N ASN A 72 -4.16 24.38 6.21
CA ASN A 72 -2.93 23.91 6.86
C ASN A 72 -3.09 22.50 7.44
N VAL A 73 -4.22 22.17 8.08
CA VAL A 73 -4.49 20.82 8.61
C VAL A 73 -4.57 19.80 7.49
N SER A 74 -5.23 20.14 6.38
CA SER A 74 -5.36 19.25 5.23
C SER A 74 -3.99 18.93 4.61
N GLU A 75 -3.16 19.94 4.37
CA GLU A 75 -1.81 19.78 3.83
C GLU A 75 -0.90 18.99 4.77
N TRP A 76 -0.91 19.34 6.06
CA TRP A 76 -0.17 18.64 7.09
C TRP A 76 -0.55 17.17 7.18
N ALA A 77 -1.86 16.86 7.22
CA ALA A 77 -2.34 15.50 7.35
C ALA A 77 -1.91 14.62 6.16
N VAL A 78 -1.99 15.15 4.94
CA VAL A 78 -1.52 14.44 3.74
C VAL A 78 -0.01 14.19 3.80
N THR A 79 0.78 15.24 4.11
CA THR A 79 2.23 15.18 4.13
C THR A 79 2.75 14.19 5.18
N VAL A 80 2.23 14.30 6.41
CA VAL A 80 2.68 13.46 7.52
C VAL A 80 2.19 12.01 7.33
N ALA A 81 0.93 11.80 6.96
CA ALA A 81 0.39 10.45 6.80
C ALA A 81 1.10 9.68 5.68
N LYS A 82 1.34 10.33 4.53
CA LYS A 82 2.08 9.72 3.43
C LYS A 82 3.47 9.24 3.88
N ASN A 83 4.22 10.14 4.50
CA ASN A 83 5.56 9.82 5.00
C ASN A 83 5.54 8.67 6.03
N ARG A 84 4.60 8.67 6.97
CA ARG A 84 4.51 7.61 8.00
C ARG A 84 4.17 6.25 7.40
N VAL A 85 3.30 6.19 6.38
CA VAL A 85 3.00 4.95 5.66
C VAL A 85 4.22 4.46 4.86
N GLU A 86 4.97 5.36 4.21
CA GLU A 86 6.21 5.02 3.49
C GLU A 86 7.30 4.47 4.41
N GLN A 87 7.34 4.95 5.66
CA GLN A 87 8.32 4.55 6.67
C GLN A 87 7.86 3.40 7.58
N ASP A 88 6.71 2.76 7.28
CA ASP A 88 6.12 1.69 8.11
C ASP A 88 5.87 2.08 9.59
N ALA A 89 5.72 3.38 9.88
CA ALA A 89 5.46 3.86 11.24
C ALA A 89 4.08 3.40 11.73
N LYS A 90 4.02 2.81 12.90
CA LYS A 90 2.76 2.32 13.48
C LYS A 90 1.86 3.50 13.88
N ILE A 91 0.58 3.45 13.54
CA ILE A 91 -0.35 4.56 13.75
C ILE A 91 -0.41 5.03 15.20
N HIS A 92 -0.36 4.11 16.18
CA HIS A 92 -0.39 4.48 17.60
C HIS A 92 0.85 5.27 18.02
N GLU A 93 2.05 4.95 17.50
CA GLU A 93 3.27 5.71 17.77
C GLU A 93 3.16 7.14 17.24
N VAL A 94 2.53 7.31 16.06
CA VAL A 94 2.31 8.65 15.49
C VAL A 94 1.31 9.47 16.31
N VAL A 95 0.21 8.85 16.75
CA VAL A 95 -0.79 9.51 17.60
C VAL A 95 -0.17 9.91 18.94
N GLU A 96 0.69 9.08 19.53
CA GLU A 96 1.42 9.41 20.75
C GLU A 96 2.38 10.59 20.55
N ALA A 97 3.12 10.60 19.43
CA ALA A 97 4.00 11.73 19.06
C ALA A 97 3.21 13.04 18.87
N ILE A 98 2.03 13.01 18.25
CA ILE A 98 1.14 14.17 18.12
C ILE A 98 0.64 14.61 19.51
N SER A 99 0.32 13.67 20.39
CA SER A 99 -0.11 13.99 21.76
C SER A 99 0.99 14.70 22.55
N ASN A 100 2.26 14.27 22.38
CA ASN A 100 3.41 14.95 22.98
C ASN A 100 3.63 16.36 22.38
N SER A 101 3.33 16.55 21.09
CA SER A 101 3.33 17.90 20.49
C SER A 101 2.30 18.82 21.16
N ARG A 102 1.13 18.28 21.56
CA ARG A 102 0.12 19.03 22.32
C ARG A 102 0.68 19.54 23.65
N VAL A 103 1.44 18.71 24.37
CA VAL A 103 2.05 19.08 25.65
C VAL A 103 3.07 20.19 25.47
N THR A 104 4.00 20.04 24.53
CA THR A 104 5.06 21.03 24.30
C THR A 104 4.53 22.37 23.79
N LEU A 105 3.52 22.33 22.94
CA LEU A 105 2.87 23.55 22.46
C LEU A 105 2.07 24.24 23.57
N TRP A 106 1.37 23.46 24.41
CA TRP A 106 0.65 24.04 25.54
C TRP A 106 1.58 24.69 26.57
N ASP A 107 2.75 24.10 26.82
CA ASP A 107 3.78 24.71 27.64
C ASP A 107 4.24 26.08 27.09
N ALA A 108 4.38 26.20 25.76
CA ALA A 108 4.71 27.46 25.11
C ALA A 108 3.58 28.51 25.28
N VAL A 109 2.30 28.10 25.18
CA VAL A 109 1.15 28.98 25.45
C VAL A 109 1.17 29.50 26.91
N ILE A 110 1.46 28.61 27.87
CA ILE A 110 1.57 29.00 29.28
C ILE A 110 2.76 29.93 29.50
N GLN A 111 3.88 29.69 28.84
CA GLN A 111 5.05 30.57 28.92
C GLN A 111 4.70 31.99 28.39
N PHE A 112 4.08 32.07 27.20
CA PHE A 112 3.57 33.33 26.67
C PHE A 112 2.63 34.05 27.63
N SER A 113 1.72 33.33 28.30
CA SER A 113 0.80 33.92 29.25
C SER A 113 1.48 34.55 30.47
N LYS A 114 2.61 33.98 30.92
CA LYS A 114 3.43 34.52 32.02
C LYS A 114 4.19 35.76 31.58
N GLU A 115 4.74 35.76 30.36
CA GLU A 115 5.46 36.91 29.79
C GLU A 115 4.54 38.11 29.54
N GLN A 116 3.23 37.85 29.31
CA GLN A 116 2.20 38.83 29.02
C GLN A 116 1.16 38.93 30.14
N GLU A 117 1.54 38.68 31.41
CA GLU A 117 0.62 38.61 32.57
C GLU A 117 -0.24 39.85 32.77
N ASN A 118 0.22 41.04 32.33
CA ASN A 118 -0.53 42.28 32.41
C ASN A 118 -1.63 42.43 31.33
N VAL A 119 -1.59 41.55 30.30
CA VAL A 119 -2.50 41.60 29.12
C VAL A 119 -3.39 40.40 29.07
N VAL A 120 -2.84 39.20 29.37
CA VAL A 120 -3.51 37.91 29.26
C VAL A 120 -4.29 37.62 30.53
N THR A 121 -5.57 37.27 30.38
CA THR A 121 -6.46 36.93 31.50
C THR A 121 -6.63 35.41 31.61
N ASN A 122 -7.14 34.94 32.77
CA ASN A 122 -7.49 33.51 32.93
C ASN A 122 -8.55 33.05 31.92
N GLU A 123 -9.46 33.94 31.50
CA GLU A 123 -10.47 33.65 30.49
C GLU A 123 -9.83 33.42 29.12
N ASP A 124 -8.77 34.15 28.77
CA ASP A 124 -7.99 33.94 27.55
C ASP A 124 -7.33 32.55 27.58
N ILE A 125 -6.71 32.19 28.70
CA ILE A 125 -6.05 30.86 28.86
C ILE A 125 -7.09 29.76 28.72
N HIS A 126 -8.29 29.86 29.32
CA HIS A 126 -9.33 28.85 29.15
C HIS A 126 -9.85 28.77 27.73
N ARG A 127 -9.98 29.89 27.02
CA ARG A 127 -10.38 29.93 25.63
C ARG A 127 -9.31 29.29 24.73
N TRP A 128 -8.04 29.62 24.91
CA TRP A 128 -6.91 29.04 24.15
C TRP A 128 -6.74 27.56 24.40
N ASN A 129 -6.95 27.09 25.63
CA ASN A 129 -6.96 25.66 25.93
C ASN A 129 -7.98 24.91 25.08
N ARG A 130 -9.18 25.47 24.94
CA ARG A 130 -10.23 24.87 24.10
C ARG A 130 -9.83 24.86 22.63
N ILE A 131 -9.30 25.97 22.12
CA ILE A 131 -8.83 26.08 20.72
C ILE A 131 -7.74 25.05 20.44
N VAL A 132 -6.70 24.96 21.28
CA VAL A 132 -5.61 24.00 21.11
C VAL A 132 -6.12 22.56 21.10
N ASN A 133 -6.98 22.19 22.07
CA ASN A 133 -7.51 20.83 22.12
C ASN A 133 -8.34 20.49 20.88
N GLN A 134 -9.24 21.38 20.45
CA GLN A 134 -10.03 21.18 19.23
C GLN A 134 -9.17 21.07 17.99
N ALA A 135 -8.11 21.91 17.88
CA ALA A 135 -7.19 21.87 16.77
C ALA A 135 -6.42 20.54 16.69
N PHE A 136 -5.89 20.05 17.82
CA PHE A 136 -5.23 18.76 17.86
C PHE A 136 -6.17 17.59 17.58
N ASP A 137 -7.39 17.61 18.10
CA ASP A 137 -8.38 16.56 17.86
C ASP A 137 -8.75 16.48 16.37
N LYS A 138 -8.87 17.65 15.70
CA LYS A 138 -9.07 17.71 14.26
C LYS A 138 -7.86 17.18 13.50
N MET A 139 -6.65 17.60 13.86
CA MET A 139 -5.42 17.10 13.23
C MET A 139 -5.29 15.58 13.35
N ILE A 140 -5.51 15.01 14.53
CA ILE A 140 -5.47 13.56 14.75
C ILE A 140 -6.52 12.87 13.86
N THR A 141 -7.73 13.41 13.81
CA THR A 141 -8.82 12.85 13.00
C THR A 141 -8.47 12.85 11.53
N ASP A 142 -7.98 13.96 10.99
CA ASP A 142 -7.65 14.09 9.56
C ASP A 142 -6.37 13.30 9.21
N PHE A 143 -5.39 13.25 10.12
CA PHE A 143 -4.25 12.33 9.99
C PHE A 143 -4.69 10.87 9.88
N CYS A 144 -5.56 10.39 10.79
CA CYS A 144 -6.02 9.01 10.76
C CYS A 144 -6.77 8.67 9.46
N LYS A 145 -7.59 9.59 8.94
CA LYS A 145 -8.26 9.41 7.63
C LYS A 145 -7.26 9.27 6.49
N GLN A 146 -6.26 10.16 6.41
CA GLN A 146 -5.25 10.11 5.36
C GLN A 146 -4.34 8.89 5.51
N TYR A 147 -3.93 8.55 6.73
CA TYR A 147 -3.14 7.35 7.00
C TYR A 147 -3.86 6.09 6.52
N GLN A 148 -5.14 5.93 6.87
CA GLN A 148 -5.96 4.80 6.40
C GLN A 148 -6.06 4.77 4.88
N LYS A 149 -6.26 5.93 4.23
CA LYS A 149 -6.31 6.03 2.77
C LYS A 149 -4.99 5.55 2.12
N PHE A 150 -3.84 6.03 2.59
CA PHE A 150 -2.55 5.62 2.05
C PHE A 150 -2.23 4.15 2.31
N MET A 151 -2.59 3.62 3.49
CA MET A 151 -2.45 2.19 3.79
C MET A 151 -3.29 1.31 2.85
N LEU A 152 -4.53 1.70 2.56
CA LEU A 152 -5.38 0.99 1.61
C LEU A 152 -4.81 1.04 0.19
N LEU A 153 -4.34 2.20 -0.26
CA LEU A 153 -3.69 2.34 -1.56
C LEU A 153 -2.46 1.43 -1.67
N ARG A 154 -1.61 1.42 -0.65
CA ARG A 154 -0.42 0.55 -0.59
C ARG A 154 -0.81 -0.93 -0.65
N LEU A 155 -1.81 -1.33 0.14
CA LEU A 155 -2.30 -2.71 0.16
C LEU A 155 -2.87 -3.11 -1.22
N THR A 156 -3.65 -2.24 -1.85
CA THR A 156 -4.21 -2.48 -3.19
C THR A 156 -3.09 -2.65 -4.22
N SER A 157 -2.09 -1.75 -4.23
CA SER A 157 -0.96 -1.85 -5.15
C SER A 157 -0.15 -3.14 -4.95
N GLN A 158 0.06 -3.55 -3.70
CA GLN A 158 0.72 -4.83 -3.41
C GLN A 158 -0.12 -6.03 -3.91
N GLN A 159 -1.45 -5.96 -3.75
CA GLN A 159 -2.35 -7.01 -4.24
C GLN A 159 -2.42 -7.06 -5.76
N GLU A 160 -2.33 -5.94 -6.45
CA GLU A 160 -2.26 -5.86 -7.91
C GLU A 160 -0.97 -6.50 -8.43
N LEU A 161 0.18 -6.18 -7.81
CA LEU A 161 1.47 -6.82 -8.14
C LEU A 161 1.43 -8.34 -7.93
N ILE A 162 0.83 -8.82 -6.84
CA ILE A 162 0.63 -10.27 -6.61
C ILE A 162 -0.28 -10.86 -7.68
N GLY A 163 -1.33 -10.15 -8.07
CA GLY A 163 -2.24 -10.58 -9.15
C GLY A 163 -1.55 -10.68 -10.50
N GLU A 164 -0.71 -9.72 -10.87
CA GLU A 164 0.08 -9.76 -12.11
C GLU A 164 1.09 -10.90 -12.13
N LEU A 165 1.74 -11.17 -10.99
CA LEU A 165 2.66 -12.31 -10.84
C LEU A 165 1.92 -13.64 -10.72
N GLY A 166 0.65 -13.64 -10.31
CA GLY A 166 -0.17 -14.83 -10.10
C GLY A 166 -0.57 -15.57 -11.38
N CYS A 167 -0.50 -14.90 -12.55
CA CYS A 167 -0.85 -15.48 -13.86
C CYS A 167 0.17 -15.03 -14.93
N PRO A 168 1.46 -15.38 -14.79
CA PRO A 168 2.47 -15.03 -15.77
C PRO A 168 2.27 -15.84 -17.06
N VAL A 169 2.27 -15.16 -18.20
CA VAL A 169 2.40 -15.83 -19.51
C VAL A 169 3.86 -15.72 -19.91
N ILE A 170 4.52 -16.89 -20.02
CA ILE A 170 5.96 -17.00 -20.32
C ILE A 170 6.09 -17.46 -21.77
N SER A 171 6.58 -16.61 -22.65
CA SER A 171 6.94 -17.02 -24.02
C SER A 171 8.20 -17.90 -23.97
N ILE A 172 8.15 -19.08 -24.56
CA ILE A 172 9.26 -20.07 -24.58
C ILE A 172 9.80 -20.34 -25.98
N ALA A 173 9.00 -20.07 -27.00
CA ALA A 173 9.38 -20.14 -28.40
C ALA A 173 8.50 -19.16 -29.19
N GLU A 174 8.78 -18.98 -30.48
CA GLU A 174 7.89 -18.21 -31.35
C GLU A 174 6.49 -18.79 -31.27
N GLU A 175 5.49 -17.90 -30.97
CA GLU A 175 4.07 -18.23 -30.87
C GLU A 175 3.66 -19.20 -29.73
N ILE A 176 4.59 -19.75 -28.95
CA ILE A 176 4.30 -20.68 -27.86
C ILE A 176 4.55 -20.06 -26.50
N GLY A 177 3.50 -20.04 -25.67
CA GLY A 177 3.56 -19.59 -24.28
C GLY A 177 3.15 -20.64 -23.27
N ILE A 178 3.58 -20.45 -22.03
CA ILE A 178 3.17 -21.25 -20.87
C ILE A 178 2.48 -20.32 -19.87
N LEU A 179 1.37 -20.77 -19.33
CA LEU A 179 0.71 -20.23 -18.14
C LEU A 179 0.89 -21.23 -17.00
N PRO A 180 1.91 -21.10 -16.14
CA PRO A 180 2.05 -21.98 -14.97
C PRO A 180 1.11 -21.54 -13.87
N LEU A 181 0.22 -22.45 -13.45
CA LEU A 181 -0.69 -22.22 -12.33
C LEU A 181 -0.18 -22.95 -11.09
N ILE A 182 0.12 -22.20 -10.02
CA ILE A 182 0.71 -22.73 -8.79
C ILE A 182 -0.17 -22.29 -7.60
N GLY A 183 -0.44 -23.24 -6.69
CA GLY A 183 -1.26 -22.99 -5.49
C GLY A 183 -2.75 -22.94 -5.79
N SER A 184 -3.54 -22.50 -4.80
CA SER A 184 -5.00 -22.44 -4.93
C SER A 184 -5.45 -21.33 -5.89
N ILE A 185 -6.45 -21.63 -6.67
CA ILE A 185 -7.11 -20.66 -7.55
C ILE A 185 -8.43 -20.26 -6.89
N ASP A 186 -8.49 -19.06 -6.34
CA ASP A 186 -9.70 -18.48 -5.80
C ASP A 186 -10.47 -17.69 -6.88
N THR A 187 -11.67 -17.22 -6.54
CA THR A 187 -12.54 -16.44 -7.43
C THR A 187 -11.84 -15.20 -7.99
N ARG A 188 -11.06 -14.51 -7.16
CA ARG A 188 -10.35 -13.29 -7.56
C ARG A 188 -9.24 -13.59 -8.57
N ARG A 189 -8.43 -14.60 -8.28
CA ARG A 189 -7.35 -15.04 -9.18
C ARG A 189 -7.90 -15.52 -10.52
N ALA A 190 -9.04 -16.26 -10.50
CA ALA A 190 -9.73 -16.69 -11.70
C ALA A 190 -10.21 -15.50 -12.55
N HIS A 191 -10.70 -14.43 -11.93
CA HIS A 191 -11.11 -13.22 -12.63
C HIS A 191 -9.92 -12.49 -13.27
N VAL A 192 -8.84 -12.27 -12.52
CA VAL A 192 -7.58 -11.69 -13.03
C VAL A 192 -7.03 -12.49 -14.20
N MET A 193 -7.11 -13.82 -14.14
CA MET A 193 -6.67 -14.70 -15.21
C MET A 193 -7.46 -14.48 -16.51
N LEU A 194 -8.80 -14.38 -16.41
CA LEU A 194 -9.67 -14.14 -17.57
C LEU A 194 -9.41 -12.79 -18.25
N GLU A 195 -9.04 -11.77 -17.47
CA GLU A 195 -8.77 -10.44 -18.00
C GLU A 195 -7.33 -10.30 -18.54
N SER A 196 -6.34 -10.80 -17.79
CA SER A 196 -4.94 -10.52 -18.09
C SER A 196 -4.30 -11.48 -19.09
N VAL A 197 -4.66 -12.76 -19.05
CA VAL A 197 -4.01 -13.80 -19.90
C VAL A 197 -4.26 -13.58 -21.38
N PRO A 198 -5.51 -13.31 -21.85
CA PRO A 198 -5.76 -13.03 -23.26
C PRO A 198 -4.98 -11.82 -23.78
N ALA A 199 -4.96 -10.74 -22.99
CA ALA A 199 -4.22 -9.51 -23.35
C ALA A 199 -2.70 -9.77 -23.45
N LYS A 200 -2.14 -10.59 -22.55
CA LYS A 200 -0.72 -10.99 -22.58
C LYS A 200 -0.41 -11.85 -23.80
N CYS A 201 -1.27 -12.80 -24.17
CA CYS A 201 -1.10 -13.65 -25.37
C CYS A 201 -1.05 -12.79 -26.64
N ILE A 202 -1.98 -11.84 -26.80
CA ILE A 202 -1.99 -10.93 -27.94
C ILE A 202 -0.72 -10.08 -27.98
N LYS A 203 -0.34 -9.47 -26.85
CA LYS A 203 0.86 -8.63 -26.76
C LYS A 203 2.14 -9.36 -27.11
N GLN A 204 2.23 -10.65 -26.74
CA GLN A 204 3.39 -11.50 -26.98
C GLN A 204 3.28 -12.34 -28.27
N GLN A 205 2.23 -12.13 -29.06
CA GLN A 205 1.96 -12.85 -30.31
C GLN A 205 1.90 -14.38 -30.15
N ILE A 206 1.37 -14.85 -29.00
CA ILE A 206 1.23 -16.26 -28.69
C ILE A 206 -0.02 -16.80 -29.40
N THR A 207 0.16 -17.84 -30.22
CA THR A 207 -0.93 -18.57 -30.90
C THR A 207 -1.25 -19.89 -30.22
N SER A 208 -0.37 -20.38 -29.36
CA SER A 208 -0.57 -21.61 -28.58
C SER A 208 -0.13 -21.41 -27.14
N LEU A 209 -1.07 -21.58 -26.19
CA LEU A 209 -0.81 -21.41 -24.76
C LEU A 209 -0.96 -22.73 -24.02
N VAL A 210 0.10 -23.19 -23.36
CA VAL A 210 0.05 -24.34 -22.45
C VAL A 210 -0.33 -23.86 -21.06
N ILE A 211 -1.51 -24.28 -20.57
CA ILE A 211 -1.99 -24.03 -19.22
C ILE A 211 -1.54 -25.20 -18.34
N ASP A 212 -0.53 -24.98 -17.50
CA ASP A 212 0.03 -26.02 -16.66
C ASP A 212 -0.59 -26.04 -15.26
N LEU A 213 -1.29 -27.12 -14.94
CA LEU A 213 -2.01 -27.34 -13.70
C LEU A 213 -1.25 -28.20 -12.69
N SER A 214 0.00 -28.58 -12.98
CA SER A 214 0.80 -29.47 -12.13
C SER A 214 1.01 -28.93 -10.70
N GLY A 215 1.03 -27.61 -10.56
CA GLY A 215 1.17 -26.90 -9.28
C GLY A 215 -0.15 -26.57 -8.55
N VAL A 216 -1.30 -27.01 -9.10
CA VAL A 216 -2.62 -26.73 -8.51
C VAL A 216 -3.07 -27.93 -7.66
N PRO A 217 -3.22 -27.79 -6.32
CA PRO A 217 -3.52 -28.92 -5.46
C PRO A 217 -4.97 -29.42 -5.60
N ILE A 218 -5.93 -28.53 -5.83
CA ILE A 218 -7.35 -28.84 -5.95
C ILE A 218 -7.95 -27.96 -7.04
N VAL A 219 -8.73 -28.58 -7.92
CA VAL A 219 -9.56 -27.89 -8.91
C VAL A 219 -11.01 -28.22 -8.59
N ASP A 220 -11.72 -27.25 -8.01
CA ASP A 220 -13.15 -27.37 -7.77
C ASP A 220 -13.97 -27.00 -9.02
N THR A 221 -15.29 -27.16 -8.93
CA THR A 221 -16.25 -26.85 -10.01
C THR A 221 -16.10 -25.44 -10.54
N MET A 222 -15.89 -24.48 -9.65
CA MET A 222 -15.79 -23.07 -10.03
C MET A 222 -14.50 -22.81 -10.80
N VAL A 223 -13.37 -23.30 -10.30
CA VAL A 223 -12.06 -23.19 -10.97
C VAL A 223 -12.10 -23.86 -12.34
N ALA A 224 -12.62 -25.07 -12.45
CA ALA A 224 -12.76 -25.76 -13.71
C ALA A 224 -13.54 -24.92 -14.73
N ARG A 225 -14.68 -24.38 -14.32
CA ARG A 225 -15.51 -23.51 -15.18
C ARG A 225 -14.76 -22.26 -15.65
N GLN A 226 -13.94 -21.64 -14.79
CA GLN A 226 -13.17 -20.47 -15.17
C GLN A 226 -12.04 -20.82 -16.15
N LEU A 227 -11.40 -21.98 -16.00
CA LEU A 227 -10.41 -22.48 -16.96
C LEU A 227 -11.02 -22.71 -18.35
N PHE A 228 -12.25 -23.28 -18.41
CA PHE A 228 -12.98 -23.42 -19.66
C PHE A 228 -13.35 -22.07 -20.28
N ASN A 229 -13.84 -21.13 -19.48
CA ASN A 229 -14.13 -19.77 -19.94
C ASN A 229 -12.87 -19.11 -20.54
N LEU A 230 -11.72 -19.28 -19.88
CA LEU A 230 -10.44 -18.79 -20.40
C LEU A 230 -10.11 -19.42 -21.75
N SER A 231 -10.23 -20.74 -21.87
CA SER A 231 -9.94 -21.44 -23.12
C SER A 231 -10.85 -20.99 -24.26
N GLN A 232 -12.15 -20.80 -24.00
CA GLN A 232 -13.09 -20.26 -24.98
C GLN A 232 -12.73 -18.84 -25.41
N THR A 233 -12.35 -17.99 -24.44
CA THR A 233 -11.91 -16.62 -24.75
C THR A 233 -10.66 -16.62 -25.60
N LEU A 234 -9.67 -17.45 -25.27
CA LEU A 234 -8.44 -17.61 -26.05
C LEU A 234 -8.73 -18.10 -27.47
N TYR A 235 -9.62 -19.11 -27.61
CA TYR A 235 -10.03 -19.65 -28.90
C TYR A 235 -10.64 -18.56 -29.82
N LEU A 236 -11.51 -17.71 -29.29
CA LEU A 236 -12.10 -16.57 -30.03
C LEU A 236 -11.06 -15.56 -30.50
N LEU A 237 -9.91 -15.50 -29.81
CA LEU A 237 -8.78 -14.64 -30.16
C LEU A 237 -7.75 -15.33 -31.06
N GLY A 238 -8.03 -16.56 -31.51
CA GLY A 238 -7.11 -17.34 -32.34
C GLY A 238 -5.98 -18.01 -31.57
N VAL A 239 -6.04 -18.06 -30.23
CA VAL A 239 -5.05 -18.69 -29.37
C VAL A 239 -5.53 -20.08 -28.96
N LYS A 240 -4.78 -21.13 -29.34
CA LYS A 240 -5.06 -22.51 -28.97
C LYS A 240 -4.65 -22.75 -27.50
N ALA A 241 -5.62 -23.13 -26.65
CA ALA A 241 -5.34 -23.56 -25.29
C ALA A 241 -5.01 -25.04 -25.23
N VAL A 242 -3.94 -25.41 -24.54
CA VAL A 242 -3.51 -26.79 -24.29
C VAL A 242 -3.32 -26.97 -22.80
N PHE A 243 -3.88 -28.05 -22.23
CA PHE A 243 -3.74 -28.31 -20.80
C PHE A 243 -2.64 -29.30 -20.49
N SER A 244 -1.85 -29.06 -19.43
CA SER A 244 -0.86 -30.01 -18.93
C SER A 244 -0.95 -30.16 -17.41
N GLY A 245 -0.44 -31.30 -16.91
CA GLY A 245 -0.38 -31.56 -15.48
C GLY A 245 -1.72 -31.83 -14.81
N ILE A 246 -2.74 -32.28 -15.58
CA ILE A 246 -4.04 -32.64 -15.03
C ILE A 246 -3.88 -33.91 -14.18
N ARG A 247 -4.20 -33.78 -12.90
CA ARG A 247 -4.17 -34.90 -11.94
C ARG A 247 -5.44 -35.76 -12.07
N PRO A 248 -5.38 -37.06 -11.73
CA PRO A 248 -6.55 -37.96 -11.85
C PRO A 248 -7.79 -37.52 -11.05
N ASP A 249 -7.57 -36.90 -9.88
CA ASP A 249 -8.64 -36.35 -9.06
C ASP A 249 -9.35 -35.14 -9.72
N VAL A 250 -8.58 -34.31 -10.43
CA VAL A 250 -9.11 -33.19 -11.22
C VAL A 250 -9.91 -33.70 -12.42
N ALA A 251 -9.41 -34.71 -13.12
CA ALA A 251 -10.09 -35.32 -14.26
C ALA A 251 -11.44 -35.93 -13.85
N GLN A 252 -11.48 -36.66 -12.73
CA GLN A 252 -12.73 -37.24 -12.21
C GLN A 252 -13.78 -36.18 -11.84
N THR A 253 -13.34 -35.11 -11.17
CA THR A 253 -14.23 -34.01 -10.79
C THR A 253 -14.80 -33.32 -12.03
N SER A 254 -14.02 -33.11 -13.06
CA SER A 254 -14.47 -32.47 -14.29
C SER A 254 -15.54 -33.29 -15.04
N ILE A 255 -15.35 -34.60 -15.14
CA ILE A 255 -16.32 -35.51 -15.76
C ILE A 255 -17.65 -35.50 -14.98
N GLN A 256 -17.60 -35.50 -13.64
CA GLN A 256 -18.81 -35.45 -12.80
C GLN A 256 -19.59 -34.13 -12.99
N LEU A 257 -18.92 -33.08 -13.40
CA LEU A 257 -19.51 -31.76 -13.62
C LEU A 257 -20.00 -31.52 -15.05
N GLY A 258 -19.88 -32.52 -15.93
CA GLY A 258 -20.22 -32.39 -17.34
C GLY A 258 -19.29 -31.43 -18.11
N LEU A 259 -18.09 -31.18 -17.56
CA LEU A 259 -17.04 -30.39 -18.23
C LEU A 259 -16.18 -31.39 -18.99
N ASP A 260 -16.31 -31.42 -20.31
CA ASP A 260 -15.63 -32.34 -21.18
C ASP A 260 -14.29 -31.75 -21.63
N PHE A 261 -13.20 -32.46 -21.32
CA PHE A 261 -11.88 -32.11 -21.83
C PHE A 261 -11.62 -32.71 -23.22
N ASP A 262 -12.57 -33.48 -23.79
CA ASP A 262 -12.39 -34.11 -25.11
C ASP A 262 -12.20 -33.10 -26.25
N ASP A 263 -12.72 -31.89 -26.06
CA ASP A 263 -12.55 -30.77 -27.01
C ASP A 263 -11.18 -30.07 -26.87
N TYR A 264 -10.37 -30.42 -25.87
CA TYR A 264 -9.10 -29.76 -25.59
C TYR A 264 -7.94 -30.75 -25.62
N GLU A 265 -6.80 -30.30 -26.17
CA GLU A 265 -5.58 -31.11 -26.09
C GLU A 265 -5.06 -31.14 -24.65
N THR A 266 -4.92 -32.34 -24.11
CA THR A 266 -4.48 -32.56 -22.73
C THR A 266 -3.26 -33.45 -22.66
N TYR A 267 -2.31 -33.13 -21.79
CA TYR A 267 -1.08 -33.86 -21.58
C TYR A 267 -0.82 -34.10 -20.10
N GLY A 268 -0.32 -35.24 -19.72
CA GLY A 268 0.01 -35.59 -18.34
C GLY A 268 1.11 -34.73 -17.72
N THR A 269 2.01 -34.16 -18.55
CA THR A 269 3.12 -33.31 -18.10
C THR A 269 3.36 -32.16 -19.08
N LEU A 270 3.88 -31.04 -18.56
CA LEU A 270 4.35 -29.92 -19.38
C LEU A 270 5.39 -30.35 -20.43
N LYS A 271 6.31 -31.25 -20.05
CA LYS A 271 7.31 -31.79 -20.96
C LYS A 271 6.67 -32.47 -22.18
N GLN A 272 5.62 -33.27 -21.98
CA GLN A 272 4.91 -33.94 -23.07
C GLN A 272 4.20 -32.95 -24.00
N ALA A 273 3.55 -31.92 -23.41
CA ALA A 273 2.88 -30.85 -24.17
C ALA A 273 3.89 -30.11 -25.06
N LEU A 274 5.02 -29.68 -24.52
CA LEU A 274 6.06 -28.95 -25.25
C LEU A 274 6.70 -29.81 -26.36
N ALA A 275 7.01 -31.06 -26.08
CA ALA A 275 7.56 -31.96 -27.08
C ALA A 275 6.61 -32.17 -28.27
N ARG A 276 5.29 -32.23 -28.02
CA ARG A 276 4.26 -32.36 -29.04
C ARG A 276 4.11 -31.11 -29.91
N MET A 277 4.40 -29.94 -29.31
CA MET A 277 4.42 -28.65 -29.99
C MET A 277 5.74 -28.36 -30.73
N GLY A 278 6.66 -29.34 -30.78
CA GLY A 278 7.92 -29.20 -31.48
C GLY A 278 9.03 -28.48 -30.71
N VAL A 279 8.80 -28.16 -29.44
CA VAL A 279 9.84 -27.57 -28.59
C VAL A 279 10.77 -28.64 -28.10
N GLN A 280 12.00 -28.67 -28.64
CA GLN A 280 13.04 -29.63 -28.27
C GLN A 280 14.20 -28.90 -27.60
N CYS A 281 14.72 -29.50 -26.53
CA CYS A 281 15.95 -29.03 -25.90
C CYS A 281 17.12 -29.65 -26.65
N ILE A 282 17.85 -28.87 -27.44
CA ILE A 282 19.11 -29.32 -28.06
C ILE A 282 20.19 -29.08 -26.99
N ILE A 283 20.67 -30.15 -26.38
CA ILE A 283 21.87 -30.11 -25.56
C ILE A 283 23.05 -30.22 -26.52
N GLU A 284 23.69 -29.10 -26.84
CA GLU A 284 25.01 -29.15 -27.45
C GLU A 284 25.97 -29.71 -26.39
N GLU A 285 26.34 -30.98 -26.52
CA GLU A 285 27.47 -31.51 -25.79
C GLU A 285 28.72 -30.75 -26.29
N ASN A 286 29.21 -29.83 -25.48
CA ASN A 286 30.53 -29.27 -25.67
C ASN A 286 31.54 -30.39 -25.49
N ILE A 287 31.85 -31.08 -26.58
CA ILE A 287 33.00 -31.95 -26.67
C ILE A 287 34.20 -31.01 -26.63
N GLN A 288 34.80 -30.86 -25.46
CA GLN A 288 36.13 -30.29 -25.34
C GLN A 288 37.14 -31.33 -25.91
N PRO A 289 38.10 -30.92 -26.73
CA PRO A 289 39.15 -31.76 -27.22
C PRO A 289 40.15 -32.17 -26.14
#